data_5f24eec897b80ccc556a5ace0775433f
#
_entry.id   5f24eec897b80ccc556a5ace0775433f
#
_cell.length_a   1.000
_cell.length_b   1.000
_cell.length_c   1.000
_cell.angle_alpha   90.00
_cell.angle_beta   90.00
_cell.angle_gamma   90.00
#
_symmetry.space_group_name_H-M   'P 1'
#
loop_
_entity.id
_entity.type
_entity.pdbx_description
1 polymer ?
#
loop_
_entity_poly.entity_id
_entity_poly.type
_entity_poly.pdbx_seq_one_letter_code
_entity_poly.pdbx_strand_id
1 'polypeptide(L)'
;MSRHDGRPWAAGESGRGRAYAMEEGRDDREMGGQLELESGAAVPILDGAGARPIQLPPELDAEVAIASDEAFPLEERLEAFENVFESEVGDTRLARARNIERETGLRQLYLKFDGGNPTGTQKDRIAFAQAMDALRRGYDTVTAATCGNYGAALALAASFAGLRCEVFVPSGYHVRRAPEIERYGARMVAVEGDYEAAVLRSREEAESRELYDANPGGANTTIQLRAYGEISYEIYDELRDAPAAVAVPVSNGTTLAGIHKGFLSLYRRGKISRMPKIIAGSAYRKNPIVQSFLSGAEACEDLDPSKIRETAVNEPLINWHSIDGDLALDAIRSTSGWASYASDRSMANFSRLVSSSEGLTVLPASTAGLIALLAEDRRHELANDRYVVVLTGRR
;
A
#
# COMPACT_ATOMS: atom_id res chain seq x y z
N MET A 1 -51.18 -6.77 -50.83
CA MET A 1 -50.33 -6.22 -51.92
C MET A 1 -49.68 -4.95 -51.40
N SER A 2 -48.46 -4.95 -51.13
CA SER A 2 -47.43 -3.97 -51.34
C SER A 2 -46.24 -4.27 -50.38
N ARG A 3 -45.12 -4.61 -50.96
CA ARG A 3 -43.85 -4.93 -50.30
C ARG A 3 -43.20 -3.63 -49.94
N HIS A 4 -42.62 -3.54 -48.72
CA HIS A 4 -41.60 -2.56 -48.37
C HIS A 4 -40.29 -3.23 -48.04
N ASP A 5 -39.28 -2.84 -48.86
CA ASP A 5 -37.89 -3.29 -48.77
C ASP A 5 -37.24 -2.81 -47.48
N GLY A 6 -36.70 -3.75 -46.73
CA GLY A 6 -35.78 -3.48 -45.63
C GLY A 6 -34.36 -3.36 -46.12
N ARG A 7 -33.72 -2.21 -45.92
CA ARG A 7 -32.26 -2.08 -45.96
C ARG A 7 -31.72 -1.99 -44.54
N PRO A 8 -30.66 -2.74 -44.21
CA PRO A 8 -30.04 -2.62 -42.88
C PRO A 8 -29.17 -1.36 -42.81
N TRP A 9 -29.30 -0.66 -41.70
CA TRP A 9 -28.42 0.43 -41.34
C TRP A 9 -27.02 -0.11 -41.01
N ALA A 10 -26.01 0.37 -41.72
CA ALA A 10 -24.61 0.15 -41.40
C ALA A 10 -24.30 0.85 -40.07
N ALA A 11 -23.93 0.05 -39.07
CA ALA A 11 -23.35 0.55 -37.81
C ALA A 11 -21.97 1.15 -38.11
N GLY A 12 -21.81 2.44 -37.87
CA GLY A 12 -20.52 3.11 -37.88
C GLY A 12 -19.61 2.54 -36.81
N GLU A 13 -18.44 2.11 -37.22
CA GLU A 13 -17.35 1.77 -36.33
C GLU A 13 -16.89 3.00 -35.54
N SER A 14 -17.36 3.15 -34.30
CA SER A 14 -16.74 4.06 -33.36
C SER A 14 -15.44 3.43 -32.88
N GLY A 15 -14.31 4.04 -33.26
CA GLY A 15 -12.98 3.59 -32.88
C GLY A 15 -12.82 3.42 -31.38
N ARG A 16 -12.77 2.17 -30.94
CA ARG A 16 -12.32 1.80 -29.61
C ARG A 16 -10.82 2.00 -29.54
N GLY A 17 -10.38 2.71 -28.51
CA GLY A 17 -9.00 3.00 -28.25
C GLY A 17 -8.10 1.77 -28.29
N ARG A 18 -6.85 1.99 -28.60
CA ARG A 18 -5.81 0.96 -28.72
C ARG A 18 -5.82 0.03 -27.52
N ALA A 19 -6.18 -1.22 -27.77
CA ALA A 19 -6.11 -2.28 -26.77
C ALA A 19 -4.65 -2.44 -26.31
N TYR A 20 -4.40 -2.19 -25.04
CA TYR A 20 -3.18 -2.70 -24.39
C TYR A 20 -3.33 -4.22 -24.30
N ALA A 21 -2.68 -4.93 -25.20
CA ALA A 21 -2.70 -6.38 -25.22
C ALA A 21 -2.07 -6.91 -23.94
N MET A 22 -2.88 -7.54 -23.09
CA MET A 22 -2.38 -8.48 -22.11
C MET A 22 -2.15 -9.79 -22.87
N GLU A 23 -0.92 -10.09 -23.22
CA GLU A 23 -0.56 -11.42 -23.68
C GLU A 23 -0.73 -12.40 -22.52
N GLU A 24 -1.72 -13.27 -22.63
CA GLU A 24 -1.84 -14.44 -21.78
C GLU A 24 -0.65 -15.38 -22.04
N GLY A 25 0.13 -15.62 -20.98
CA GLY A 25 0.90 -16.82 -20.77
C GLY A 25 1.78 -17.33 -21.90
N ARG A 26 2.94 -16.72 -22.13
CA ARG A 26 4.13 -17.46 -22.55
C ARG A 26 5.07 -17.62 -21.38
N ASP A 27 5.47 -18.86 -21.21
CA ASP A 27 6.40 -19.39 -20.21
C ASP A 27 7.66 -18.50 -20.10
N ASP A 28 7.82 -17.77 -18.96
CA ASP A 28 8.96 -16.88 -18.69
C ASP A 28 10.26 -17.65 -18.42
N ARG A 29 10.61 -18.65 -19.24
CA ARG A 29 11.81 -19.46 -19.04
C ARG A 29 13.09 -18.86 -19.60
N GLU A 30 13.06 -17.82 -20.36
CA GLU A 30 14.29 -17.21 -20.86
C GLU A 30 14.15 -15.71 -21.05
N MET A 31 14.62 -14.94 -20.11
CA MET A 31 15.20 -13.60 -20.33
C MET A 31 15.87 -13.11 -19.03
N GLY A 32 17.03 -13.68 -18.72
CA GLY A 32 18.03 -13.05 -17.86
C GLY A 32 18.74 -11.92 -18.60
N GLY A 33 18.01 -10.87 -18.95
CA GLY A 33 18.57 -9.62 -19.44
C GLY A 33 18.58 -8.60 -18.32
N GLN A 34 19.75 -8.22 -17.83
CA GLN A 34 19.94 -7.03 -17.01
C GLN A 34 19.42 -5.83 -17.82
N LEU A 35 18.31 -5.24 -17.40
CA LEU A 35 17.93 -3.89 -17.83
C LEU A 35 18.84 -2.92 -17.08
N GLU A 36 19.95 -2.53 -17.71
CA GLU A 36 20.65 -1.31 -17.34
C GLU A 36 19.71 -0.14 -17.55
N LEU A 37 19.27 0.45 -16.45
CA LEU A 37 18.57 1.73 -16.47
C LEU A 37 19.63 2.79 -16.73
N GLU A 38 19.58 3.41 -17.91
CA GLU A 38 20.30 4.65 -18.17
C GLU A 38 20.01 5.64 -17.04
N SER A 39 21.07 6.17 -16.48
CA SER A 39 21.07 7.12 -15.37
C SER A 39 20.35 8.41 -15.75
N GLY A 40 19.07 8.52 -15.41
CA GLY A 40 18.39 9.80 -15.32
C GLY A 40 18.90 10.55 -14.11
N ALA A 41 19.22 11.83 -14.29
CA ALA A 41 19.88 12.73 -13.37
C ALA A 41 19.56 12.49 -11.89
N ALA A 42 20.59 12.23 -11.11
CA ALA A 42 20.53 12.16 -9.67
C ALA A 42 19.99 13.47 -9.12
N VAL A 43 18.88 13.42 -8.40
CA VAL A 43 18.48 14.51 -7.51
C VAL A 43 19.63 14.68 -6.52
N PRO A 44 20.16 15.90 -6.28
CA PRO A 44 21.29 16.10 -5.39
C PRO A 44 20.94 15.53 -4.00
N ILE A 45 21.70 14.53 -3.58
CA ILE A 45 21.74 14.11 -2.18
C ILE A 45 22.37 15.28 -1.44
N LEU A 46 21.60 15.92 -0.57
CA LEU A 46 22.15 16.94 0.33
C LEU A 46 23.07 16.25 1.33
N ASP A 47 24.35 16.24 1.04
CA ASP A 47 25.40 15.89 1.99
C ASP A 47 25.44 16.97 3.06
N GLY A 48 24.94 16.64 4.26
CA GLY A 48 25.00 17.50 5.43
C GLY A 48 24.72 16.73 6.70
N ALA A 49 25.78 16.39 7.43
CA ALA A 49 25.66 15.95 8.81
C ALA A 49 24.88 16.98 9.61
N GLY A 50 23.66 16.66 10.06
CA GLY A 50 22.80 17.54 10.86
C GLY A 50 21.53 18.04 10.16
N ALA A 51 21.25 17.66 8.89
CA ALA A 51 19.98 17.98 8.26
C ALA A 51 18.88 17.06 8.81
N ARG A 52 17.78 17.65 9.30
CA ARG A 52 16.59 16.89 9.67
C ARG A 52 16.07 16.10 8.47
N PRO A 53 15.54 14.90 8.69
CA PRO A 53 15.16 13.96 7.63
C PRO A 53 14.05 14.46 6.70
N ILE A 54 13.20 15.37 7.19
CA ILE A 54 12.10 16.01 6.45
C ILE A 54 12.07 17.48 6.87
N GLN A 55 11.82 18.37 5.91
CA GLN A 55 11.56 19.78 6.21
C GLN A 55 10.10 19.91 6.65
N LEU A 56 9.90 20.19 7.91
CA LEU A 56 8.60 20.53 8.48
C LEU A 56 8.42 22.05 8.52
N PRO A 57 7.18 22.56 8.53
CA PRO A 57 6.88 23.92 8.94
C PRO A 57 7.45 24.20 10.33
N PRO A 58 7.87 25.45 10.62
CA PRO A 58 8.49 25.79 11.92
C PRO A 58 7.63 25.42 13.13
N GLU A 59 6.31 25.48 13.00
CA GLU A 59 5.35 25.12 14.04
C GLU A 59 5.44 23.61 14.36
N LEU A 60 5.47 22.76 13.33
CA LEU A 60 5.60 21.31 13.50
C LEU A 60 7.01 20.90 13.94
N ASP A 61 8.04 21.67 13.58
CA ASP A 61 9.39 21.47 14.10
C ASP A 61 9.44 21.66 15.63
N ALA A 62 8.70 22.62 16.16
CA ALA A 62 8.56 22.82 17.60
C ALA A 62 7.81 21.67 18.28
N GLU A 63 6.73 21.17 17.66
CA GLU A 63 5.99 20.00 18.15
C GLU A 63 6.88 18.75 18.18
N VAL A 64 7.65 18.47 17.13
CA VAL A 64 8.61 17.36 17.13
C VAL A 64 9.64 17.51 18.24
N ALA A 65 10.12 18.72 18.51
CA ALA A 65 11.07 18.97 19.60
C ALA A 65 10.46 18.62 20.97
N ILE A 66 9.20 18.98 21.22
CA ILE A 66 8.47 18.60 22.44
C ILE A 66 8.23 17.09 22.51
N ALA A 67 7.70 16.50 21.44
CA ALA A 67 7.35 15.07 21.40
C ALA A 67 8.56 14.16 21.63
N SER A 68 9.72 14.56 21.12
CA SER A 68 10.95 13.76 21.16
C SER A 68 11.81 13.94 22.42
N ASP A 69 11.54 14.95 23.25
CA ASP A 69 12.35 15.24 24.44
C ASP A 69 11.69 14.67 25.72
N GLU A 70 12.37 13.72 26.35
CA GLU A 70 11.92 13.08 27.59
C GLU A 70 11.83 14.05 28.79
N ALA A 71 12.40 15.26 28.69
CA ALA A 71 12.26 16.28 29.72
C ALA A 71 10.84 16.84 29.83
N PHE A 72 10.02 16.73 28.76
CA PHE A 72 8.63 17.10 28.79
C PHE A 72 7.74 16.01 29.40
N PRO A 73 6.64 16.39 30.10
CA PRO A 73 5.64 15.44 30.57
C PRO A 73 5.08 14.58 29.43
N LEU A 74 4.75 13.32 29.73
CA LEU A 74 4.19 12.40 28.72
C LEU A 74 2.95 12.97 28.02
N GLU A 75 2.07 13.66 28.75
CA GLU A 75 0.85 14.26 28.19
C GLU A 75 1.18 15.32 27.13
N GLU A 76 2.14 16.20 27.39
CA GLU A 76 2.61 17.21 26.42
C GLU A 76 3.28 16.57 25.21
N ARG A 77 4.10 15.53 25.42
CA ARG A 77 4.73 14.78 24.33
C ARG A 77 3.70 14.07 23.44
N LEU A 78 2.65 13.51 24.03
CA LEU A 78 1.57 12.86 23.29
C LEU A 78 0.77 13.87 22.47
N GLU A 79 0.41 15.01 23.03
CA GLU A 79 -0.31 16.09 22.33
C GLU A 79 0.54 16.60 21.14
N ALA A 80 1.80 16.89 21.39
CA ALA A 80 2.73 17.35 20.37
C ALA A 80 2.92 16.33 19.24
N PHE A 81 3.06 15.03 19.57
CA PHE A 81 3.15 13.99 18.55
C PHE A 81 1.84 13.81 17.78
N GLU A 82 0.68 13.93 18.43
CA GLU A 82 -0.64 13.89 17.78
C GLU A 82 -0.79 15.03 16.77
N ASN A 83 -0.39 16.25 17.10
CA ASN A 83 -0.41 17.40 16.20
C ASN A 83 0.44 17.15 14.95
N VAL A 84 1.64 16.57 15.10
CA VAL A 84 2.50 16.19 13.96
C VAL A 84 1.86 15.07 13.14
N PHE A 85 1.31 14.06 13.80
CA PHE A 85 0.69 12.92 13.14
C PHE A 85 -0.53 13.35 12.31
N GLU A 86 -1.43 14.14 12.89
CA GLU A 86 -2.63 14.63 12.20
C GLU A 86 -2.31 15.57 11.04
N SER A 87 -1.23 16.36 11.14
CA SER A 87 -0.82 17.28 10.07
C SER A 87 -0.13 16.57 8.90
N GLU A 88 0.72 15.58 9.18
CA GLU A 88 1.63 15.03 8.18
C GLU A 88 1.17 13.72 7.57
N VAL A 89 0.32 12.95 8.24
CA VAL A 89 -0.04 11.60 7.82
C VAL A 89 -1.54 11.47 7.60
N GLY A 90 -1.91 11.05 6.42
CA GLY A 90 -3.30 10.97 6.02
C GLY A 90 -3.72 12.14 5.14
N ASP A 91 -5.01 12.37 5.04
CA ASP A 91 -5.64 13.37 4.16
C ASP A 91 -5.04 13.40 2.75
N THR A 92 -4.66 12.21 2.28
CA THR A 92 -4.01 12.07 0.99
C THR A 92 -4.98 12.32 -0.16
N ARG A 93 -4.45 12.82 -1.26
CA ARG A 93 -5.25 13.24 -2.41
C ARG A 93 -6.14 12.12 -2.96
N LEU A 94 -7.43 12.38 -3.12
CA LEU A 94 -8.35 11.62 -3.95
C LEU A 94 -8.65 12.46 -5.21
N ALA A 95 -8.30 11.96 -6.39
CA ALA A 95 -8.48 12.69 -7.63
C ALA A 95 -9.11 11.83 -8.71
N ARG A 96 -10.02 12.42 -9.52
CA ARG A 96 -10.61 11.74 -10.66
C ARG A 96 -9.60 11.60 -11.79
N ALA A 97 -9.37 10.38 -12.26
CA ALA A 97 -8.39 10.02 -13.29
C ALA A 97 -8.99 10.15 -14.71
N ARG A 98 -9.31 11.38 -15.13
CA ARG A 98 -10.04 11.62 -16.39
C ARG A 98 -9.28 11.20 -17.64
N ASN A 99 -7.95 11.21 -17.61
CA ASN A 99 -7.17 10.80 -18.78
C ASN A 99 -7.12 9.27 -18.88
N ILE A 100 -6.94 8.56 -17.75
CA ILE A 100 -7.03 7.11 -17.72
C ILE A 100 -8.45 6.64 -18.10
N GLU A 101 -9.52 7.34 -17.66
CA GLU A 101 -10.89 7.07 -18.09
C GLU A 101 -11.04 7.12 -19.63
N ARG A 102 -10.43 8.10 -20.29
CA ARG A 102 -10.47 8.22 -21.76
C ARG A 102 -9.72 7.09 -22.47
N GLU A 103 -8.61 6.64 -21.88
CA GLU A 103 -7.78 5.59 -22.46
C GLU A 103 -8.38 4.19 -22.26
N THR A 104 -9.04 3.96 -21.13
CA THR A 104 -9.54 2.64 -20.74
C THR A 104 -11.03 2.44 -21.04
N GLY A 105 -11.81 3.51 -21.10
CA GLY A 105 -13.27 3.47 -21.22
C GLY A 105 -14.01 3.40 -19.89
N LEU A 106 -13.37 2.99 -18.80
CA LEU A 106 -13.95 2.97 -17.47
C LEU A 106 -14.17 4.39 -16.97
N ARG A 107 -15.41 4.70 -16.56
CA ARG A 107 -15.79 6.05 -16.12
C ARG A 107 -15.79 6.16 -14.61
N GLN A 108 -15.73 7.39 -14.11
CA GLN A 108 -15.75 7.75 -12.68
C GLN A 108 -14.66 7.00 -11.89
N LEU A 109 -13.47 6.91 -12.45
CA LEU A 109 -12.29 6.35 -11.83
C LEU A 109 -11.58 7.41 -10.96
N TYR A 110 -11.36 7.10 -9.70
CA TYR A 110 -10.65 7.96 -8.76
C TYR A 110 -9.39 7.27 -8.25
N LEU A 111 -8.32 8.03 -8.07
CA LEU A 111 -7.06 7.57 -7.53
C LEU A 111 -6.87 8.16 -6.13
N LYS A 112 -6.80 7.30 -5.12
CA LYS A 112 -6.41 7.64 -3.74
C LYS A 112 -4.90 7.47 -3.63
N PHE A 113 -4.16 8.58 -3.55
CA PHE A 113 -2.71 8.57 -3.68
C PHE A 113 -2.01 8.67 -2.31
N ASP A 114 -1.77 7.55 -1.68
CA ASP A 114 -1.05 7.45 -0.39
C ASP A 114 0.48 7.69 -0.49
N GLY A 115 0.98 7.93 -1.68
CA GLY A 115 2.34 8.44 -1.89
C GLY A 115 2.54 9.90 -1.41
N GLY A 116 1.48 10.57 -0.99
CA GLY A 116 1.53 11.90 -0.35
C GLY A 116 2.06 11.88 1.08
N ASN A 117 2.01 10.75 1.77
CA ASN A 117 2.52 10.61 3.14
C ASN A 117 4.05 10.91 3.24
N PRO A 118 4.59 11.21 4.42
CA PRO A 118 5.96 11.71 4.64
C PRO A 118 7.05 10.87 3.98
N THR A 119 7.11 9.55 4.24
CA THR A 119 8.11 8.69 3.61
C THR A 119 7.70 8.19 2.23
N GLY A 120 6.54 8.65 1.74
CA GLY A 120 6.05 8.39 0.40
C GLY A 120 5.21 7.14 0.24
N THR A 121 4.71 6.54 1.32
CA THR A 121 3.86 5.34 1.23
C THR A 121 2.79 5.31 2.32
N GLN A 122 1.77 4.45 2.13
CA GLN A 122 0.75 4.16 3.15
C GLN A 122 1.33 3.62 4.47
N LYS A 123 2.61 3.23 4.49
CA LYS A 123 3.25 2.67 5.68
C LYS A 123 3.38 3.68 6.81
N ASP A 124 3.42 4.97 6.47
CA ASP A 124 3.43 6.04 7.46
C ASP A 124 2.22 5.97 8.40
N ARG A 125 1.04 5.61 7.89
CA ARG A 125 -0.19 5.49 8.68
C ARG A 125 -0.04 4.52 9.86
N ILE A 126 0.47 3.31 9.60
CA ILE A 126 0.65 2.32 10.68
C ILE A 126 1.89 2.62 11.53
N ALA A 127 2.92 3.22 10.97
CA ALA A 127 4.13 3.57 11.69
C ALA A 127 3.86 4.63 12.76
N PHE A 128 3.21 5.73 12.37
CA PHE A 128 2.86 6.80 13.30
C PHE A 128 1.83 6.36 14.35
N ALA A 129 0.80 5.60 13.95
CA ALA A 129 -0.17 5.06 14.88
C ALA A 129 0.46 4.14 15.94
N GLN A 130 1.44 3.31 15.56
CA GLN A 130 2.15 2.43 16.48
C GLN A 130 3.18 3.18 17.32
N ALA A 131 3.86 4.20 16.79
CA ALA A 131 4.73 5.06 17.59
C ALA A 131 3.93 5.83 18.65
N MET A 132 2.74 6.35 18.31
CA MET A 132 1.79 6.96 19.26
C MET A 132 1.39 5.96 20.38
N ASP A 133 1.04 4.75 20.02
CA ASP A 133 0.64 3.72 20.99
C ASP A 133 1.82 3.29 21.88
N ALA A 134 3.01 3.16 21.30
CA ALA A 134 4.23 2.86 22.03
C ALA A 134 4.54 3.96 23.06
N LEU A 135 4.51 5.22 22.64
CA LEU A 135 4.71 6.37 23.52
C LEU A 135 3.67 6.41 24.65
N ARG A 136 2.38 6.24 24.31
CA ARG A 136 1.27 6.22 25.28
C ARG A 136 1.40 5.12 26.31
N ARG A 137 1.93 3.95 25.93
CA ARG A 137 2.15 2.80 26.80
C ARG A 137 3.47 2.85 27.55
N GLY A 138 4.28 3.89 27.37
CA GLY A 138 5.55 4.10 28.07
C GLY A 138 6.71 3.24 27.57
N TYR A 139 6.64 2.75 26.34
CA TYR A 139 7.79 2.11 25.70
C TYR A 139 8.83 3.14 25.26
N ASP A 140 10.09 2.79 25.34
CA ASP A 140 11.20 3.63 24.87
C ASP A 140 11.78 3.15 23.53
N THR A 141 11.39 1.96 23.09
CA THR A 141 11.93 1.32 21.88
C THR A 141 10.83 0.60 21.10
N VAL A 142 10.78 0.82 19.81
CA VAL A 142 9.96 0.07 18.88
C VAL A 142 10.83 -0.85 18.01
N THR A 143 10.30 -2.04 17.67
CA THR A 143 11.03 -2.99 16.84
C THR A 143 10.13 -3.62 15.79
N ALA A 144 10.67 -3.83 14.58
CA ALA A 144 10.00 -4.60 13.53
C ALA A 144 11.01 -5.23 12.57
N ALA A 145 10.61 -6.32 11.93
CA ALA A 145 11.32 -6.88 10.78
C ALA A 145 10.75 -6.29 9.50
N THR A 146 11.61 -5.68 8.68
CA THR A 146 11.15 -5.08 7.41
C THR A 146 12.33 -4.74 6.49
N CYS A 147 12.15 -4.98 5.20
CA CYS A 147 13.20 -4.76 4.20
C CYS A 147 13.04 -3.44 3.42
N GLY A 148 12.13 -2.53 3.79
CA GLY A 148 11.92 -1.37 2.94
C GLY A 148 11.02 -0.28 3.50
N ASN A 149 9.89 -0.03 2.84
CA ASN A 149 9.02 1.11 3.09
C ASN A 149 8.52 1.23 4.54
N TYR A 150 8.23 0.10 5.18
CA TYR A 150 7.78 0.13 6.56
C TYR A 150 8.91 0.48 7.54
N GLY A 151 10.13 0.00 7.28
CA GLY A 151 11.29 0.36 8.09
C GLY A 151 11.59 1.85 8.09
N ALA A 152 11.53 2.49 6.90
CA ALA A 152 11.71 3.93 6.79
C ALA A 152 10.59 4.70 7.49
N ALA A 153 9.35 4.29 7.34
CA ALA A 153 8.20 4.91 8.01
C ALA A 153 8.30 4.79 9.55
N LEU A 154 8.64 3.59 10.05
CA LEU A 154 8.77 3.34 11.49
C LEU A 154 9.95 4.12 12.10
N ALA A 155 11.08 4.16 11.38
CA ALA A 155 12.25 4.92 11.82
C ALA A 155 11.94 6.43 11.93
N LEU A 156 11.22 7.00 10.94
CA LEU A 156 10.80 8.39 10.98
C LEU A 156 9.83 8.65 12.15
N ALA A 157 8.76 7.85 12.26
CA ALA A 157 7.77 8.01 13.33
C ALA A 157 8.39 7.89 14.72
N ALA A 158 9.28 6.92 14.91
CA ALA A 158 10.01 6.73 16.16
C ALA A 158 10.89 7.94 16.48
N SER A 159 11.60 8.49 15.48
CA SER A 159 12.44 9.66 15.68
C SER A 159 11.66 10.90 16.13
N PHE A 160 10.43 11.07 15.59
CA PHE A 160 9.55 12.18 15.97
C PHE A 160 8.95 11.98 17.37
N ALA A 161 8.71 10.75 17.78
CA ALA A 161 8.19 10.41 19.11
C ALA A 161 9.30 10.32 20.20
N GLY A 162 10.58 10.52 19.84
CA GLY A 162 11.71 10.32 20.76
C GLY A 162 11.93 8.86 21.17
N LEU A 163 11.46 7.89 20.34
CA LEU A 163 11.64 6.47 20.59
C LEU A 163 12.85 5.93 19.84
N ARG A 164 13.54 4.98 20.43
CA ARG A 164 14.54 4.19 19.70
C ARG A 164 13.83 3.26 18.73
N CYS A 165 14.47 2.99 17.60
CA CYS A 165 13.94 2.09 16.58
C CYS A 165 14.97 1.02 16.20
N GLU A 166 14.57 -0.24 16.25
CA GLU A 166 15.39 -1.37 15.82
C GLU A 166 14.71 -2.10 14.66
N VAL A 167 15.38 -2.12 13.50
CA VAL A 167 14.85 -2.72 12.27
C VAL A 167 15.62 -3.99 11.96
N PHE A 168 14.95 -5.14 12.04
CA PHE A 168 15.52 -6.44 11.77
C PHE A 168 15.41 -6.78 10.28
N VAL A 169 16.52 -7.21 9.68
CA VAL A 169 16.62 -7.51 8.25
C VAL A 169 17.40 -8.80 8.02
N PRO A 170 17.05 -9.61 7.01
CA PRO A 170 17.88 -10.76 6.64
C PRO A 170 19.28 -10.31 6.20
N SER A 171 20.34 -10.98 6.70
CA SER A 171 21.74 -10.58 6.44
C SER A 171 22.15 -10.59 4.99
N GLY A 172 21.51 -11.42 4.16
CA GLY A 172 21.75 -11.51 2.71
C GLY A 172 20.90 -10.59 1.85
N TYR A 173 20.08 -9.72 2.45
CA TYR A 173 19.10 -8.93 1.73
C TYR A 173 19.59 -7.52 1.44
N HIS A 174 19.39 -7.04 0.20
CA HIS A 174 19.71 -5.66 -0.15
C HIS A 174 18.55 -4.73 0.20
N VAL A 175 18.67 -4.05 1.34
CA VAL A 175 17.66 -3.08 1.79
C VAL A 175 17.87 -1.75 1.07
N ARG A 176 17.04 -1.45 0.07
CA ARG A 176 17.17 -0.22 -0.75
C ARG A 176 17.05 1.06 0.06
N ARG A 177 16.25 1.04 1.13
CA ARG A 177 16.00 2.20 1.99
C ARG A 177 16.88 2.21 3.25
N ALA A 178 17.91 1.36 3.34
CA ALA A 178 18.83 1.32 4.48
C ALA A 178 19.42 2.70 4.83
N PRO A 179 19.95 3.49 3.85
CA PRO A 179 20.49 4.81 4.16
C PRO A 179 19.46 5.78 4.74
N GLU A 180 18.20 5.62 4.35
CA GLU A 180 17.11 6.45 4.87
C GLU A 180 16.71 6.02 6.29
N ILE A 181 16.61 4.71 6.53
CA ILE A 181 16.31 4.13 7.85
C ILE A 181 17.37 4.58 8.87
N GLU A 182 18.65 4.46 8.50
CA GLU A 182 19.77 4.87 9.36
C GLU A 182 19.79 6.39 9.59
N ARG A 183 19.48 7.19 8.56
CA ARG A 183 19.40 8.66 8.68
C ARG A 183 18.31 9.11 9.64
N TYR A 184 17.22 8.34 9.77
CA TYR A 184 16.18 8.58 10.77
C TYR A 184 16.54 8.07 12.16
N GLY A 185 17.77 7.58 12.36
CA GLY A 185 18.29 7.18 13.66
C GLY A 185 17.97 5.73 14.06
N ALA A 186 17.37 4.92 13.19
CA ALA A 186 17.10 3.53 13.51
C ALA A 186 18.36 2.67 13.42
N ARG A 187 18.47 1.69 14.32
CA ARG A 187 19.50 0.65 14.30
C ARG A 187 19.03 -0.52 13.44
N MET A 188 19.79 -0.85 12.40
CA MET A 188 19.56 -2.05 11.63
C MET A 188 20.25 -3.27 12.27
N VAL A 189 19.48 -4.36 12.40
CA VAL A 189 19.96 -5.63 12.99
C VAL A 189 19.90 -6.71 11.92
N ALA A 190 21.07 -7.18 11.49
CA ALA A 190 21.17 -8.28 10.53
C ALA A 190 20.86 -9.62 11.19
N VAL A 191 19.98 -10.42 10.59
CA VAL A 191 19.57 -11.75 11.06
C VAL A 191 19.88 -12.78 10.00
N GLU A 192 20.46 -13.91 10.37
CA GLU A 192 20.66 -15.03 9.47
C GLU A 192 19.33 -15.71 9.12
N GLY A 193 19.12 -16.01 7.85
CA GLY A 193 17.90 -16.63 7.33
C GLY A 193 17.11 -15.71 6.40
N ASP A 194 15.82 -15.99 6.30
CA ASP A 194 14.86 -15.27 5.47
C ASP A 194 14.10 -14.15 6.26
N TYR A 195 13.09 -13.60 5.62
CA TYR A 195 12.26 -12.55 6.25
C TYR A 195 11.52 -13.06 7.50
N GLU A 196 11.01 -14.29 7.48
CA GLU A 196 10.32 -14.91 8.61
C GLU A 196 11.25 -15.13 9.80
N ALA A 197 12.51 -15.50 9.55
CA ALA A 197 13.53 -15.58 10.60
C ALA A 197 13.78 -14.19 11.23
N ALA A 198 13.81 -13.14 10.45
CA ALA A 198 13.93 -11.78 10.95
C ALA A 198 12.71 -11.35 11.79
N VAL A 199 11.49 -11.73 11.37
CA VAL A 199 10.24 -11.47 12.12
C VAL A 199 10.27 -12.21 13.48
N LEU A 200 10.61 -13.49 13.48
CA LEU A 200 10.71 -14.28 14.71
C LEU A 200 11.73 -13.67 15.67
N ARG A 201 12.92 -13.34 15.17
CA ARG A 201 13.97 -12.72 15.99
C ARG A 201 13.54 -11.37 16.55
N SER A 202 12.88 -10.54 15.76
CA SER A 202 12.36 -9.24 16.21
C SER A 202 11.34 -9.40 17.35
N ARG A 203 10.45 -10.40 17.26
CA ARG A 203 9.45 -10.70 18.30
C ARG A 203 10.09 -11.26 19.59
N GLU A 204 11.06 -12.17 19.46
CA GLU A 204 11.82 -12.68 20.60
C GLU A 204 12.54 -11.56 21.36
N GLU A 205 13.17 -10.63 20.63
CA GLU A 205 13.80 -9.46 21.23
C GLU A 205 12.77 -8.51 21.87
N ALA A 206 11.62 -8.31 21.22
CA ALA A 206 10.55 -7.50 21.79
C ALA A 206 10.05 -8.07 23.13
N GLU A 207 9.81 -9.37 23.18
CA GLU A 207 9.35 -10.05 24.41
C GLU A 207 10.42 -10.06 25.51
N SER A 208 11.65 -10.46 25.17
CA SER A 208 12.73 -10.62 26.17
C SER A 208 13.24 -9.31 26.75
N ARG A 209 13.13 -8.21 26.02
CA ARG A 209 13.60 -6.87 26.39
C ARG A 209 12.48 -5.88 26.70
N GLU A 210 11.23 -6.35 26.71
CA GLU A 210 10.04 -5.53 26.92
C GLU A 210 9.96 -4.34 25.93
N LEU A 211 10.23 -4.60 24.63
CA LEU A 211 10.13 -3.60 23.57
C LEU A 211 8.73 -3.62 22.93
N TYR A 212 8.36 -2.52 22.27
CA TYR A 212 7.13 -2.49 21.51
C TYR A 212 7.27 -3.27 20.19
N ASP A 213 6.52 -4.38 20.07
CA ASP A 213 6.46 -5.17 18.82
C ASP A 213 5.57 -4.47 17.78
N ALA A 214 6.20 -3.82 16.81
CA ALA A 214 5.54 -3.17 15.70
C ALA A 214 5.37 -4.06 14.45
N ASN A 215 5.70 -5.36 14.53
CA ASN A 215 5.50 -6.28 13.42
C ASN A 215 4.01 -6.39 13.04
N PRO A 216 3.70 -6.62 11.75
CA PRO A 216 2.36 -6.97 11.34
C PRO A 216 1.86 -8.24 12.04
N GLY A 217 0.55 -8.29 12.32
CA GLY A 217 -0.04 -9.40 13.09
C GLY A 217 0.20 -9.32 14.59
N GLY A 218 -0.47 -10.17 15.36
CA GLY A 218 -0.33 -10.23 16.81
C GLY A 218 -1.13 -9.15 17.56
N ALA A 219 -0.61 -8.73 18.74
CA ALA A 219 -1.33 -7.85 19.67
C ALA A 219 -1.70 -6.48 19.08
N ASN A 220 -0.90 -5.97 18.18
CA ASN A 220 -1.05 -4.62 17.61
C ASN A 220 -1.82 -4.59 16.27
N THR A 221 -2.32 -5.73 15.77
CA THR A 221 -3.11 -5.80 14.53
C THR A 221 -4.29 -4.84 14.52
N THR A 222 -4.99 -4.68 15.64
CA THR A 222 -6.16 -3.78 15.72
C THR A 222 -5.79 -2.32 15.42
N ILE A 223 -4.64 -1.85 15.92
CA ILE A 223 -4.13 -0.49 15.68
C ILE A 223 -3.79 -0.31 14.19
N GLN A 224 -3.12 -1.29 13.61
CA GLN A 224 -2.74 -1.27 12.19
C GLN A 224 -3.97 -1.24 11.27
N LEU A 225 -4.96 -2.08 11.55
CA LEU A 225 -6.21 -2.12 10.78
C LEU A 225 -7.00 -0.82 10.92
N ARG A 226 -6.98 -0.19 12.10
CA ARG A 226 -7.63 1.12 12.31
C ARG A 226 -6.91 2.21 11.51
N ALA A 227 -5.58 2.27 11.58
CA ALA A 227 -4.79 3.26 10.85
C ALA A 227 -5.00 3.18 9.31
N TYR A 228 -5.07 1.97 8.75
CA TYR A 228 -5.43 1.83 7.34
C TYR A 228 -6.92 2.06 7.06
N GLY A 229 -7.78 1.90 8.04
CA GLY A 229 -9.21 2.20 7.95
C GLY A 229 -9.50 3.68 7.67
N GLU A 230 -8.60 4.58 8.08
CA GLU A 230 -8.71 6.02 7.81
C GLU A 230 -8.80 6.33 6.30
N ILE A 231 -8.16 5.53 5.44
CA ILE A 231 -8.31 5.64 3.98
C ILE A 231 -9.79 5.60 3.56
N SER A 232 -10.61 4.79 4.23
CA SER A 232 -12.03 4.68 3.93
C SER A 232 -12.83 5.90 4.38
N TYR A 233 -12.45 6.51 5.50
CA TYR A 233 -13.06 7.74 5.97
C TYR A 233 -12.72 8.91 5.05
N GLU A 234 -11.48 9.03 4.63
CA GLU A 234 -11.04 10.04 3.68
C GLU A 234 -11.75 9.90 2.31
N ILE A 235 -11.92 8.66 1.81
CA ILE A 235 -12.71 8.40 0.59
C ILE A 235 -14.18 8.81 0.79
N TYR A 236 -14.76 8.51 1.95
CA TYR A 236 -16.12 8.91 2.28
C TYR A 236 -16.26 10.44 2.36
N ASP A 237 -15.32 11.11 2.98
CA ASP A 237 -15.37 12.57 3.14
C ASP A 237 -15.34 13.30 1.79
N GLU A 238 -14.64 12.77 0.81
CA GLU A 238 -14.60 13.32 -0.55
C GLU A 238 -15.84 12.93 -1.39
N LEU A 239 -16.26 11.67 -1.33
CA LEU A 239 -17.33 11.14 -2.18
C LEU A 239 -18.73 11.25 -1.56
N ARG A 240 -18.83 11.46 -0.25
CA ARG A 240 -20.06 11.53 0.57
C ARG A 240 -20.91 10.25 0.55
N ASP A 241 -20.42 9.19 -0.04
CA ASP A 241 -21.00 7.83 -0.02
C ASP A 241 -19.93 6.82 -0.47
N ALA A 242 -20.21 5.53 -0.32
CA ALA A 242 -19.31 4.49 -0.80
C ALA A 242 -19.24 4.46 -2.34
N PRO A 243 -18.05 4.24 -2.92
CA PRO A 243 -17.93 3.87 -4.32
C PRO A 243 -18.51 2.46 -4.58
N ALA A 244 -18.67 2.08 -5.84
CA ALA A 244 -19.06 0.72 -6.20
C ALA A 244 -17.99 -0.30 -5.82
N ALA A 245 -16.73 0.09 -5.98
CA ALA A 245 -15.60 -0.76 -5.61
C ALA A 245 -14.37 0.05 -5.20
N VAL A 246 -13.53 -0.56 -4.36
CA VAL A 246 -12.20 -0.07 -3.98
C VAL A 246 -11.16 -1.12 -4.31
N ALA A 247 -10.22 -0.78 -5.18
CA ALA A 247 -9.15 -1.66 -5.63
C ALA A 247 -7.84 -1.34 -4.90
N VAL A 248 -7.23 -2.35 -4.31
CA VAL A 248 -6.07 -2.22 -3.42
C VAL A 248 -4.97 -3.19 -3.85
N PRO A 249 -3.71 -2.76 -3.97
CA PRO A 249 -2.59 -3.68 -4.12
C PRO A 249 -2.39 -4.44 -2.80
N VAL A 250 -2.24 -5.77 -2.87
CA VAL A 250 -2.18 -6.61 -1.67
C VAL A 250 -0.87 -7.38 -1.56
N SER A 251 -0.28 -7.37 -0.36
CA SER A 251 0.80 -8.24 0.10
C SER A 251 0.31 -9.05 1.30
N ASN A 252 0.59 -8.64 2.54
CA ASN A 252 0.16 -9.30 3.78
C ASN A 252 -1.34 -9.22 4.10
N GLY A 253 -2.10 -8.38 3.39
CA GLY A 253 -3.53 -8.23 3.59
C GLY A 253 -3.96 -7.09 4.51
N THR A 254 -3.09 -6.60 5.40
CA THR A 254 -3.42 -5.62 6.44
C THR A 254 -4.07 -4.33 5.90
N THR A 255 -3.52 -3.74 4.83
CA THR A 255 -4.07 -2.52 4.21
C THR A 255 -5.48 -2.74 3.68
N LEU A 256 -5.68 -3.83 2.95
CA LEU A 256 -6.97 -4.19 2.36
C LEU A 256 -8.02 -4.48 3.45
N ALA A 257 -7.65 -5.26 4.47
CA ALA A 257 -8.51 -5.58 5.60
C ALA A 257 -8.85 -4.32 6.43
N GLY A 258 -7.91 -3.40 6.60
CA GLY A 258 -8.12 -2.12 7.26
C GLY A 258 -9.14 -1.25 6.51
N ILE A 259 -8.98 -1.09 5.21
CA ILE A 259 -9.92 -0.37 4.35
C ILE A 259 -11.33 -0.99 4.43
N HIS A 260 -11.43 -2.32 4.36
CA HIS A 260 -12.72 -3.00 4.54
C HIS A 260 -13.36 -2.68 5.89
N LYS A 261 -12.58 -2.74 6.98
CA LYS A 261 -13.08 -2.43 8.33
C LYS A 261 -13.53 -0.97 8.47
N GLY A 262 -12.82 -0.03 7.84
CA GLY A 262 -13.23 1.38 7.81
C GLY A 262 -14.60 1.56 7.12
N PHE A 263 -14.80 0.98 5.94
CA PHE A 263 -16.10 1.01 5.26
C PHE A 263 -17.19 0.28 6.05
N LEU A 264 -16.86 -0.86 6.68
CA LEU A 264 -17.82 -1.58 7.53
C LEU A 264 -18.26 -0.73 8.73
N SER A 265 -17.36 0.03 9.34
CA SER A 265 -17.69 0.99 10.40
C SER A 265 -18.62 2.08 9.89
N LEU A 266 -18.32 2.70 8.73
CA LEU A 266 -19.19 3.69 8.11
C LEU A 266 -20.60 3.13 7.79
N TYR A 267 -20.65 1.92 7.24
CA TYR A 267 -21.91 1.25 6.90
C TYR A 267 -22.76 0.97 8.14
N ARG A 268 -22.15 0.39 9.19
CA ARG A 268 -22.85 0.11 10.47
C ARG A 268 -23.37 1.37 11.16
N ARG A 269 -22.72 2.49 10.95
CA ARG A 269 -23.12 3.82 11.46
C ARG A 269 -24.12 4.54 10.54
N GLY A 270 -24.56 3.90 9.45
CA GLY A 270 -25.49 4.47 8.48
C GLY A 270 -24.95 5.69 7.72
N LYS A 271 -23.62 5.82 7.61
CA LYS A 271 -22.98 6.93 6.88
C LYS A 271 -22.90 6.70 5.39
N ILE A 272 -22.87 5.46 4.94
CA ILE A 272 -22.84 5.06 3.53
C ILE A 272 -24.01 4.15 3.20
N SER A 273 -24.48 4.22 1.96
CA SER A 273 -25.68 3.51 1.48
C SER A 273 -25.42 2.03 1.19
N ARG A 274 -24.16 1.65 0.99
CA ARG A 274 -23.73 0.27 0.63
C ARG A 274 -22.29 0.01 1.06
N MET A 275 -21.93 -1.27 1.16
CA MET A 275 -20.51 -1.68 1.21
C MET A 275 -19.91 -1.61 -0.19
N PRO A 276 -18.71 -1.05 -0.38
CA PRO A 276 -18.01 -1.16 -1.66
C PRO A 276 -17.49 -2.59 -1.86
N LYS A 277 -17.45 -3.08 -3.09
CA LYS A 277 -16.72 -4.31 -3.43
C LYS A 277 -15.23 -4.08 -3.20
N ILE A 278 -14.58 -5.00 -2.52
CA ILE A 278 -13.13 -4.93 -2.26
C ILE A 278 -12.40 -5.76 -3.31
N ILE A 279 -11.47 -5.12 -4.03
CA ILE A 279 -10.71 -5.72 -5.11
C ILE A 279 -9.24 -5.82 -4.71
N ALA A 280 -8.65 -7.01 -4.84
CA ALA A 280 -7.25 -7.24 -4.58
C ALA A 280 -6.45 -7.41 -5.89
N GLY A 281 -5.34 -6.67 -6.01
CA GLY A 281 -4.36 -6.87 -7.06
C GLY A 281 -3.00 -7.24 -6.49
N SER A 282 -2.31 -8.25 -7.03
CA SER A 282 -0.97 -8.61 -6.58
C SER A 282 -0.11 -9.23 -7.68
N ALA A 283 1.16 -9.48 -7.35
CA ALA A 283 2.14 -10.05 -8.26
C ALA A 283 1.76 -11.47 -8.70
N TYR A 284 2.01 -11.77 -9.97
CA TYR A 284 1.63 -13.03 -10.61
C TYR A 284 2.17 -14.25 -9.87
N ARG A 285 1.27 -15.08 -9.30
CA ARG A 285 1.56 -16.33 -8.56
C ARG A 285 2.56 -16.17 -7.40
N LYS A 286 2.64 -14.99 -6.80
CA LYS A 286 3.58 -14.70 -5.71
C LYS A 286 2.89 -14.08 -4.49
N ASN A 287 1.60 -14.31 -4.35
CA ASN A 287 0.81 -13.81 -3.22
C ASN A 287 -0.25 -14.85 -2.80
N PRO A 288 -0.25 -15.27 -1.53
CA PRO A 288 -1.18 -16.25 -0.97
C PRO A 288 -2.66 -15.86 -1.11
N ILE A 289 -2.99 -14.60 -0.84
CA ILE A 289 -4.38 -14.10 -0.82
C ILE A 289 -5.01 -14.24 -2.22
N VAL A 290 -4.32 -13.74 -3.24
CA VAL A 290 -4.82 -13.82 -4.62
C VAL A 290 -4.88 -15.27 -5.09
N GLN A 291 -3.87 -16.09 -4.74
CA GLN A 291 -3.86 -17.51 -5.10
C GLN A 291 -5.02 -18.25 -4.45
N SER A 292 -5.23 -18.08 -3.14
CA SER A 292 -6.31 -18.75 -2.39
C SER A 292 -7.71 -18.30 -2.85
N PHE A 293 -7.86 -17.01 -3.20
CA PHE A 293 -9.12 -16.52 -3.78
C PHE A 293 -9.42 -17.21 -5.12
N LEU A 294 -8.43 -17.25 -6.02
CA LEU A 294 -8.62 -17.83 -7.37
C LEU A 294 -8.77 -19.35 -7.38
N SER A 295 -8.16 -20.06 -6.42
CA SER A 295 -8.34 -21.51 -6.27
C SER A 295 -9.64 -21.88 -5.56
N GLY A 296 -10.34 -20.92 -4.94
CA GLY A 296 -11.53 -21.17 -4.13
C GLY A 296 -11.23 -21.79 -2.76
N ALA A 297 -9.99 -21.71 -2.27
CA ALA A 297 -9.60 -22.23 -0.97
C ALA A 297 -10.40 -21.57 0.17
N GLU A 298 -10.77 -22.30 1.21
CA GLU A 298 -11.57 -21.77 2.33
C GLU A 298 -10.82 -20.72 3.15
N ALA A 299 -9.53 -20.96 3.40
CA ALA A 299 -8.61 -20.08 4.12
C ALA A 299 -7.48 -19.59 3.20
N CYS A 300 -6.68 -18.65 3.69
CA CYS A 300 -5.47 -18.21 3.00
C CYS A 300 -4.37 -19.26 3.14
N GLU A 301 -4.02 -19.93 2.06
CA GLU A 301 -3.03 -20.99 2.01
C GLU A 301 -1.65 -20.42 1.66
N ASP A 302 -0.62 -20.87 2.37
CA ASP A 302 0.76 -20.50 2.11
C ASP A 302 1.23 -21.02 0.75
N LEU A 303 2.13 -20.26 0.13
CA LEU A 303 2.79 -20.65 -1.10
C LEU A 303 4.11 -21.38 -0.80
N ASP A 304 4.63 -22.08 -1.81
CA ASP A 304 5.95 -22.66 -1.73
C ASP A 304 7.04 -21.55 -1.76
N PRO A 305 7.80 -21.31 -0.68
CA PRO A 305 8.80 -20.25 -0.63
C PRO A 305 9.82 -20.31 -1.76
N SER A 306 10.16 -21.52 -2.22
CA SER A 306 11.15 -21.72 -3.29
C SER A 306 10.74 -21.15 -4.66
N LYS A 307 9.44 -20.89 -4.83
CA LYS A 307 8.85 -20.33 -6.06
C LYS A 307 8.70 -18.81 -6.01
N ILE A 308 8.91 -18.19 -4.85
CA ILE A 308 8.79 -16.74 -4.69
C ILE A 308 10.12 -16.09 -5.08
N ARG A 309 10.13 -15.43 -6.24
CA ARG A 309 11.30 -14.70 -6.73
C ARG A 309 10.99 -13.22 -6.75
N GLU A 310 11.81 -12.46 -6.05
CA GLU A 310 11.74 -11.02 -5.99
C GLU A 310 12.29 -10.36 -7.25
N THR A 311 11.69 -9.22 -7.59
CA THR A 311 12.19 -8.26 -8.56
C THR A 311 12.02 -6.84 -8.02
N ALA A 312 12.73 -5.88 -8.60
CA ALA A 312 12.56 -4.46 -8.26
C ALA A 312 11.12 -3.92 -8.41
N VAL A 313 10.28 -4.61 -9.15
CA VAL A 313 8.89 -4.22 -9.43
C VAL A 313 7.91 -4.85 -8.45
N ASN A 314 8.07 -6.13 -8.14
CA ASN A 314 7.10 -6.89 -7.37
C ASN A 314 7.41 -6.99 -5.87
N GLU A 315 8.63 -6.63 -5.44
CA GLU A 315 9.10 -6.73 -4.05
C GLU A 315 8.04 -6.28 -3.01
N PRO A 316 7.33 -5.16 -3.16
CA PRO A 316 6.37 -4.73 -2.14
C PRO A 316 5.12 -5.60 -2.03
N LEU A 317 4.87 -6.53 -2.96
CA LEU A 317 3.65 -7.33 -3.05
C LEU A 317 3.85 -8.82 -2.80
N ILE A 318 5.09 -9.31 -2.91
CA ILE A 318 5.37 -10.74 -2.82
C ILE A 318 5.51 -11.18 -1.37
N ASN A 319 5.01 -12.36 -1.10
CA ASN A 319 5.24 -13.13 0.12
C ASN A 319 4.80 -14.58 -0.13
N TRP A 320 5.30 -15.50 0.66
CA TRP A 320 4.82 -16.88 0.65
C TRP A 320 3.83 -17.15 1.79
N HIS A 321 3.85 -16.32 2.83
CA HIS A 321 2.93 -16.32 3.96
C HIS A 321 2.30 -14.93 4.11
N SER A 322 0.96 -14.85 4.16
CA SER A 322 0.23 -13.58 4.34
C SER A 322 -0.35 -13.50 5.75
N ILE A 323 0.22 -12.65 6.59
CA ILE A 323 -0.10 -12.57 8.02
C ILE A 323 -1.59 -12.26 8.28
N ASP A 324 -2.17 -11.33 7.54
CA ASP A 324 -3.60 -10.97 7.62
C ASP A 324 -4.39 -11.54 6.42
N GLY A 325 -3.94 -12.67 5.88
CA GLY A 325 -4.47 -13.26 4.66
C GLY A 325 -5.94 -13.63 4.76
N ASP A 326 -6.37 -14.26 5.85
CA ASP A 326 -7.77 -14.62 6.06
C ASP A 326 -8.67 -13.40 6.20
N LEU A 327 -8.22 -12.35 6.89
CA LEU A 327 -8.96 -11.09 6.99
C LEU A 327 -9.16 -10.43 5.61
N ALA A 328 -8.14 -10.52 4.75
CA ALA A 328 -8.22 -9.99 3.39
C ALA A 328 -9.15 -10.84 2.50
N LEU A 329 -9.09 -12.18 2.59
CA LEU A 329 -10.01 -13.08 1.90
C LEU A 329 -11.47 -12.84 2.29
N ASP A 330 -11.73 -12.71 3.59
CA ASP A 330 -13.06 -12.40 4.11
C ASP A 330 -13.56 -11.05 3.60
N ALA A 331 -12.70 -10.04 3.54
CA ALA A 331 -13.05 -8.73 3.00
C ALA A 331 -13.45 -8.79 1.53
N ILE A 332 -12.69 -9.53 0.71
CA ILE A 332 -13.00 -9.70 -0.72
C ILE A 332 -14.33 -10.46 -0.90
N ARG A 333 -14.51 -11.58 -0.19
CA ARG A 333 -15.66 -12.47 -0.33
C ARG A 333 -16.97 -11.85 0.20
N SER A 334 -16.92 -11.30 1.40
CA SER A 334 -18.11 -10.71 2.05
C SER A 334 -18.67 -9.50 1.30
N THR A 335 -17.83 -8.84 0.50
CA THR A 335 -18.24 -7.71 -0.34
C THR A 335 -18.56 -8.10 -1.79
N SER A 336 -18.55 -9.39 -2.13
CA SER A 336 -18.65 -9.87 -3.51
C SER A 336 -17.62 -9.21 -4.44
N GLY A 337 -16.44 -8.97 -3.91
CA GLY A 337 -15.29 -8.46 -4.63
C GLY A 337 -14.56 -9.55 -5.43
N TRP A 338 -13.39 -9.21 -5.94
CA TRP A 338 -12.57 -10.16 -6.70
C TRP A 338 -11.08 -9.91 -6.48
N ALA A 339 -10.27 -10.86 -6.94
CA ALA A 339 -8.82 -10.75 -6.93
C ALA A 339 -8.23 -11.08 -8.31
N SER A 340 -7.13 -10.44 -8.65
CA SER A 340 -6.43 -10.70 -9.92
C SER A 340 -4.93 -10.53 -9.77
N TYR A 341 -4.20 -11.22 -10.65
CA TYR A 341 -2.75 -11.05 -10.78
C TYR A 341 -2.36 -9.91 -11.71
N ALA A 342 -1.23 -9.30 -11.41
CA ALA A 342 -0.54 -8.35 -12.25
C ALA A 342 0.88 -8.83 -12.54
N SER A 343 1.30 -8.82 -13.80
CA SER A 343 2.70 -9.10 -14.15
C SER A 343 3.58 -7.87 -13.87
N ASP A 344 4.87 -8.09 -13.66
CA ASP A 344 5.86 -7.01 -13.49
C ASP A 344 5.82 -6.03 -14.66
N ARG A 345 5.70 -6.54 -15.89
CA ARG A 345 5.56 -5.73 -17.10
C ARG A 345 4.31 -4.87 -17.08
N SER A 346 3.17 -5.44 -16.68
CA SER A 346 1.92 -4.68 -16.56
C SER A 346 2.05 -3.59 -15.51
N MET A 347 2.58 -3.90 -14.33
CA MET A 347 2.76 -2.93 -13.25
C MET A 347 3.67 -1.77 -13.68
N ALA A 348 4.79 -2.07 -14.35
CA ALA A 348 5.69 -1.04 -14.90
C ALA A 348 5.02 -0.18 -15.98
N ASN A 349 4.20 -0.78 -16.85
CA ASN A 349 3.47 -0.05 -17.88
C ASN A 349 2.39 0.87 -17.28
N PHE A 350 1.61 0.37 -16.32
CA PHE A 350 0.58 1.16 -15.66
C PHE A 350 1.16 2.25 -14.75
N SER A 351 2.32 2.04 -14.14
CA SER A 351 3.03 3.12 -13.42
C SER A 351 3.42 4.27 -14.36
N ARG A 352 3.92 3.95 -15.57
CA ARG A 352 4.20 4.96 -16.60
C ARG A 352 2.92 5.64 -17.10
N LEU A 353 1.84 4.88 -17.33
CA LEU A 353 0.55 5.43 -17.72
C LEU A 353 0.02 6.43 -16.68
N VAL A 354 0.00 6.05 -15.41
CA VAL A 354 -0.44 6.94 -14.32
C VAL A 354 0.42 8.21 -14.28
N SER A 355 1.73 8.08 -14.46
CA SER A 355 2.65 9.22 -14.46
C SER A 355 2.42 10.14 -15.66
N SER A 356 2.30 9.59 -16.86
CA SER A 356 2.13 10.40 -18.08
C SER A 356 0.73 11.02 -18.20
N SER A 357 -0.31 10.31 -17.75
CA SER A 357 -1.70 10.73 -17.94
C SER A 357 -2.22 11.59 -16.79
N GLU A 358 -1.83 11.29 -15.53
CA GLU A 358 -2.37 11.97 -14.35
C GLU A 358 -1.28 12.73 -13.53
N GLY A 359 -0.02 12.69 -13.97
CA GLY A 359 1.09 13.42 -13.31
C GLY A 359 1.50 12.84 -11.96
N LEU A 360 1.13 11.60 -11.65
CA LEU A 360 1.46 10.95 -10.37
C LEU A 360 2.60 9.94 -10.57
N THR A 361 3.75 10.19 -9.98
CA THR A 361 4.87 9.25 -9.99
C THR A 361 4.64 8.18 -8.93
N VAL A 362 4.25 6.97 -9.34
CA VAL A 362 3.86 5.88 -8.43
C VAL A 362 4.79 4.69 -8.52
N LEU A 363 4.94 3.96 -7.43
CA LEU A 363 5.60 2.65 -7.43
C LEU A 363 4.86 1.72 -8.41
N PRO A 364 5.55 0.95 -9.26
CA PRO A 364 4.89 -0.02 -10.13
C PRO A 364 3.94 -0.96 -9.40
N ALA A 365 4.36 -1.50 -8.26
CA ALA A 365 3.56 -2.35 -7.39
C ALA A 365 2.21 -1.71 -6.96
N SER A 366 2.18 -0.38 -6.77
CA SER A 366 0.96 0.35 -6.40
C SER A 366 -0.16 0.23 -7.44
N THR A 367 0.18 -0.11 -8.69
CA THR A 367 -0.80 -0.19 -9.79
C THR A 367 -1.51 -1.54 -9.88
N ALA A 368 -1.15 -2.53 -9.05
CA ALA A 368 -1.74 -3.87 -9.12
C ALA A 368 -3.26 -3.85 -8.91
N GLY A 369 -3.77 -3.00 -8.01
CA GLY A 369 -5.21 -2.80 -7.82
C GLY A 369 -5.90 -2.22 -9.06
N LEU A 370 -5.30 -1.23 -9.72
CA LEU A 370 -5.80 -0.66 -10.98
C LEU A 370 -5.88 -1.73 -12.09
N ILE A 371 -4.85 -2.56 -12.19
CA ILE A 371 -4.81 -3.66 -13.17
C ILE A 371 -5.93 -4.66 -12.88
N ALA A 372 -6.16 -5.01 -11.62
CA ALA A 372 -7.24 -5.93 -11.22
C ALA A 372 -8.63 -5.37 -11.55
N LEU A 373 -8.86 -4.07 -11.30
CA LEU A 373 -10.11 -3.39 -11.64
C LEU A 373 -10.36 -3.39 -13.15
N LEU A 374 -9.37 -2.98 -13.94
CA LEU A 374 -9.49 -2.92 -15.39
C LEU A 374 -9.57 -4.29 -16.06
N ALA A 375 -8.97 -5.32 -15.46
CA ALA A 375 -9.11 -6.69 -15.94
C ALA A 375 -10.56 -7.19 -15.82
N GLU A 376 -11.24 -6.82 -14.73
CA GLU A 376 -12.65 -7.18 -14.56
C GLU A 376 -13.56 -6.39 -15.50
N ASP A 377 -13.34 -5.10 -15.67
CA ASP A 377 -14.11 -4.27 -16.61
C ASP A 377 -14.09 -4.81 -18.03
N ARG A 378 -12.95 -5.37 -18.45
CA ARG A 378 -12.84 -6.01 -19.78
C ARG A 378 -13.64 -7.32 -19.89
N ARG A 379 -13.83 -8.03 -18.79
CA ARG A 379 -14.58 -9.31 -18.76
C ARG A 379 -16.08 -9.07 -18.68
N HIS A 380 -16.48 -8.08 -17.91
CA HIS A 380 -17.86 -7.86 -17.48
C HIS A 380 -18.21 -6.39 -17.42
N GLU A 381 -18.06 -5.62 -18.43
CA GLU A 381 -18.37 -4.17 -18.50
C GLU A 381 -18.98 -3.61 -17.19
N LEU A 382 -18.20 -2.92 -16.40
CA LEU A 382 -18.62 -2.42 -15.10
C LEU A 382 -19.66 -1.30 -15.25
N ALA A 383 -20.59 -1.22 -14.32
CA ALA A 383 -21.63 -0.20 -14.34
C ALA A 383 -21.05 1.22 -14.29
N ASN A 384 -21.78 2.20 -14.80
CA ASN A 384 -21.39 3.61 -14.68
C ASN A 384 -21.58 4.09 -13.23
N ASP A 385 -20.58 3.87 -12.41
CA ASP A 385 -20.54 4.20 -10.98
C ASP A 385 -19.12 4.67 -10.62
N ARG A 386 -18.90 5.04 -9.35
CA ARG A 386 -17.60 5.48 -8.84
C ARG A 386 -16.72 4.29 -8.46
N TYR A 387 -15.48 4.32 -8.93
CA TYR A 387 -14.45 3.31 -8.64
C TYR A 387 -13.23 4.01 -8.05
N VAL A 388 -12.71 3.49 -6.97
CA VAL A 388 -11.52 4.04 -6.31
C VAL A 388 -10.37 3.03 -6.40
N VAL A 389 -9.20 3.50 -6.78
CA VAL A 389 -7.95 2.73 -6.73
C VAL A 389 -7.03 3.38 -5.73
N VAL A 390 -6.56 2.60 -4.77
CA VAL A 390 -5.56 3.04 -3.80
C VAL A 390 -4.17 2.83 -4.39
N LEU A 391 -3.44 3.92 -4.57
CA LEU A 391 -2.05 3.94 -5.00
C LEU A 391 -1.17 4.10 -3.76
N THR A 392 -0.56 3.02 -3.33
CA THR A 392 0.03 2.88 -2.00
C THR A 392 1.38 3.55 -1.81
N GLY A 393 2.00 4.07 -2.87
CA GLY A 393 3.28 4.73 -2.70
C GLY A 393 3.79 5.45 -3.95
N ARG A 394 4.61 6.49 -3.71
CA ARG A 394 5.39 7.19 -4.75
C ARG A 394 6.72 6.49 -5.01
N ARG A 395 7.26 6.71 -6.20
CA ARG A 395 8.59 6.26 -6.61
C ARG A 395 9.64 7.31 -6.26
#